data_cd33005fe44a9b66ca2e5f7cf9f5b1f3
#
_entry.id   cd33005fe44a9b66ca2e5f7cf9f5b1f3
#
_cell.length_a   1.000
_cell.length_b   1.000
_cell.length_c   1.000
_cell.angle_alpha   90.00
_cell.angle_beta   90.00
_cell.angle_gamma   90.00
#
_symmetry.space_group_name_H-M   'P 1'
#
loop_
_entity.id
_entity.type
_entity.pdbx_description
1 polymer ?
#
loop_
_entity_poly.entity_id
_entity_poly.type
_entity_poly.pdbx_seq_one_letter_code
_entity_poly.pdbx_strand_id
1 'polypeptide(L)'
;FLLVFVFTFLLPTLLRLRPSQTVSLYQSYLNIKLVLGYVGYYVLGYYLKEYTLSRPAEYLIYLLGIAGAAVTVGGTAWLSQQRGALAQTFYNYDSPNIALMSTAVFVLFRYLLGVSDERSRRQRFSGVAKVSFGIYLVHVFFLMLLRNFGITALSFPPVLSVPVLTAAVFLASLAAAWLLSKVPFVGKYLT
;
A
#
# COMPACT_ATOMS: atom_id res chain seq x y z
N PHE A 1 8.98 14.76 -11.63
CA PHE A 1 8.47 14.16 -10.38
C PHE A 1 7.62 15.15 -9.58
N LEU A 2 8.10 16.37 -9.36
CA LEU A 2 7.43 17.39 -8.53
C LEU A 2 6.04 17.76 -9.05
N LEU A 3 5.85 17.93 -10.35
CA LEU A 3 4.54 18.14 -10.96
C LEU A 3 3.57 16.96 -10.71
N VAL A 4 4.04 15.73 -10.90
CA VAL A 4 3.25 14.53 -10.63
C VAL A 4 2.84 14.48 -9.16
N PHE A 5 3.76 14.77 -8.23
CA PHE A 5 3.46 14.81 -6.80
C PHE A 5 2.40 15.86 -6.44
N VAL A 6 2.52 17.08 -6.98
CA VAL A 6 1.56 18.15 -6.73
C VAL A 6 0.18 17.80 -7.25
N PHE A 7 0.06 17.35 -8.51
CA PHE A 7 -1.24 17.07 -9.13
C PHE A 7 -1.87 15.76 -8.65
N THR A 8 -1.05 14.75 -8.28
CA THR A 8 -1.57 13.44 -7.87
C THR A 8 -1.91 13.38 -6.38
N PHE A 9 -1.08 13.99 -5.53
CA PHE A 9 -1.20 13.82 -4.09
C PHE A 9 -1.65 15.10 -3.36
N LEU A 10 -1.01 16.24 -3.66
CA LEU A 10 -1.25 17.47 -2.90
C LEU A 10 -2.59 18.11 -3.25
N LEU A 11 -2.86 18.31 -4.54
CA LEU A 11 -4.06 18.99 -5.02
C LEU A 11 -5.35 18.26 -4.63
N PRO A 12 -5.51 16.93 -4.82
CA PRO A 12 -6.71 16.23 -4.40
C PRO A 12 -6.95 16.31 -2.89
N THR A 13 -5.89 16.25 -2.08
CA THR A 13 -6.01 16.35 -0.62
C THR A 13 -6.47 17.74 -0.19
N LEU A 14 -5.90 18.79 -0.76
CA LEU A 14 -6.32 20.17 -0.50
C LEU A 14 -7.78 20.42 -0.89
N LEU A 15 -8.21 19.90 -2.03
CA LEU A 15 -9.61 20.03 -2.50
C LEU A 15 -10.61 19.28 -1.60
N ARG A 16 -10.19 18.19 -0.93
CA ARG A 16 -11.04 17.53 0.07
C ARG A 16 -11.15 18.29 1.38
N LEU A 17 -10.12 19.04 1.74
CA LEU A 17 -10.12 19.88 2.94
C LEU A 17 -10.86 21.21 2.70
N ARG A 18 -10.66 21.84 1.54
CA ARG A 18 -11.34 23.06 1.09
C ARG A 18 -11.85 22.88 -0.35
N PRO A 19 -13.09 22.47 -0.52
CA PRO A 19 -13.66 22.24 -1.85
C PRO A 19 -13.77 23.54 -2.63
N SER A 20 -13.11 23.61 -3.77
CA SER A 20 -13.25 24.68 -4.77
C SER A 20 -13.98 24.11 -5.99
N GLN A 21 -15.18 24.64 -6.27
CA GLN A 21 -16.01 24.16 -7.40
C GLN A 21 -15.28 24.28 -8.74
N THR A 22 -14.60 25.40 -8.97
CA THR A 22 -13.87 25.66 -10.21
C THR A 22 -12.76 24.65 -10.44
N VAL A 23 -11.91 24.41 -9.43
CA VAL A 23 -10.77 23.49 -9.55
C VAL A 23 -11.22 22.04 -9.66
N SER A 24 -12.29 21.64 -8.96
CA SER A 24 -12.84 20.30 -9.04
C SER A 24 -13.47 20.02 -10.41
N LEU A 25 -14.08 21.01 -11.04
CA LEU A 25 -14.60 20.93 -12.42
C LEU A 25 -13.44 20.70 -13.41
N TYR A 26 -12.39 21.52 -13.38
CA TYR A 26 -11.23 21.33 -14.27
C TYR A 26 -10.55 19.97 -14.04
N GLN A 27 -10.44 19.52 -12.80
CA GLN A 27 -9.88 18.20 -12.51
C GLN A 27 -10.73 17.05 -13.06
N SER A 28 -12.07 17.19 -13.06
CA SER A 28 -12.98 16.19 -13.63
C SER A 28 -12.97 16.21 -15.16
N TYR A 29 -12.94 17.38 -15.78
CA TYR A 29 -12.87 17.50 -17.24
C TYR A 29 -11.57 16.95 -17.84
N LEU A 30 -10.44 17.20 -17.18
CA LEU A 30 -9.13 16.74 -17.67
C LEU A 30 -8.85 15.27 -17.36
N ASN A 31 -9.72 14.58 -16.62
CA ASN A 31 -9.52 13.17 -16.19
C ASN A 31 -8.11 12.90 -15.60
N ILE A 32 -7.51 13.93 -14.98
CA ILE A 32 -6.14 13.91 -14.45
C ILE A 32 -5.95 12.78 -13.46
N LYS A 33 -7.01 12.40 -12.72
CA LYS A 33 -6.97 11.26 -11.77
C LYS A 33 -6.70 9.93 -12.43
N LEU A 34 -7.17 9.68 -13.66
CA LEU A 34 -6.93 8.44 -14.39
C LEU A 34 -5.46 8.30 -14.81
N VAL A 35 -4.83 9.41 -15.20
CA VAL A 35 -3.48 9.42 -15.75
C VAL A 35 -2.43 9.53 -14.62
N LEU A 36 -2.69 10.33 -13.58
CA LEU A 36 -1.71 10.65 -12.55
C LEU A 36 -1.85 9.82 -11.27
N GLY A 37 -2.97 9.12 -11.03
CA GLY A 37 -3.24 8.38 -9.80
C GLY A 37 -2.14 7.37 -9.44
N TYR A 38 -2.11 6.24 -10.12
CA TYR A 38 -1.11 5.19 -9.86
C TYR A 38 0.23 5.43 -10.57
N VAL A 39 0.26 6.26 -11.62
CA VAL A 39 1.49 6.59 -12.35
C VAL A 39 2.53 7.23 -11.44
N GLY A 40 2.11 8.05 -10.48
CA GLY A 40 3.00 8.65 -9.48
C GLY A 40 3.75 7.60 -8.66
N TYR A 41 3.04 6.57 -8.20
CA TYR A 41 3.65 5.45 -7.47
C TYR A 41 4.56 4.60 -8.36
N TYR A 42 4.16 4.37 -9.60
CA TYR A 42 4.98 3.63 -10.55
C TYR A 42 6.32 4.33 -10.84
N VAL A 43 6.26 5.63 -11.15
CA VAL A 43 7.47 6.44 -11.40
C VAL A 43 8.35 6.51 -10.16
N LEU A 44 7.76 6.68 -8.97
CA LEU A 44 8.49 6.69 -7.71
C LEU A 44 9.15 5.33 -7.45
N GLY A 45 8.43 4.23 -7.64
CA GLY A 45 8.96 2.87 -7.47
C GLY A 45 10.09 2.58 -8.44
N TYR A 46 9.97 2.99 -9.71
CA TYR A 46 11.02 2.88 -10.69
C TYR A 46 12.26 3.68 -10.28
N TYR A 47 12.09 4.94 -9.87
CA TYR A 47 13.19 5.77 -9.39
C TYR A 47 13.89 5.15 -8.18
N LEU A 48 13.12 4.71 -7.20
CA LEU A 48 13.66 4.07 -5.99
C LEU A 48 14.34 2.72 -6.29
N LYS A 49 13.95 2.03 -7.36
CA LYS A 49 14.61 0.80 -7.81
C LYS A 49 15.95 1.10 -8.50
N GLU A 50 15.98 2.07 -9.40
CA GLU A 50 17.14 2.35 -10.27
C GLU A 50 18.26 3.08 -9.53
N TYR A 51 17.91 4.06 -8.69
CA TYR A 51 18.88 4.91 -8.02
C TYR A 51 19.12 4.46 -6.56
N THR A 52 20.38 4.45 -6.17
CA THR A 52 20.79 4.20 -4.79
C THR A 52 20.62 5.46 -3.95
N LEU A 53 19.97 5.32 -2.80
CA LEU A 53 19.79 6.43 -1.86
C LEU A 53 21.00 6.58 -0.94
N SER A 54 21.36 7.82 -0.64
CA SER A 54 22.34 8.12 0.41
C SER A 54 21.76 7.79 1.79
N ARG A 55 22.61 7.49 2.77
CA ARG A 55 22.16 7.18 4.15
C ARG A 55 21.28 8.26 4.77
N PRO A 56 21.65 9.56 4.68
CA PRO A 56 20.77 10.61 5.23
C PRO A 56 19.41 10.68 4.53
N ALA A 57 19.34 10.44 3.23
CA ALA A 57 18.08 10.39 2.50
C ALA A 57 17.20 9.19 2.94
N GLU A 58 17.81 8.05 3.20
CA GLU A 58 17.13 6.85 3.73
C GLU A 58 16.48 7.16 5.10
N TYR A 59 17.24 7.74 6.05
CA TYR A 59 16.70 8.13 7.37
C TYR A 59 15.61 9.21 7.28
N LEU A 60 15.77 10.19 6.40
CA LEU A 60 14.76 11.20 6.15
C LEU A 60 13.45 10.58 5.66
N ILE A 61 13.52 9.62 4.74
CA ILE A 61 12.34 8.91 4.24
C ILE A 61 11.65 8.12 5.35
N TYR A 62 12.38 7.46 6.26
CA TYR A 62 11.77 6.78 7.40
C TYR A 62 11.07 7.76 8.34
N LEU A 63 11.72 8.89 8.64
CA LEU A 63 11.11 9.94 9.47
C LEU A 63 9.82 10.48 8.85
N LEU A 64 9.84 10.78 7.54
CA LEU A 64 8.67 11.23 6.79
C LEU A 64 7.57 10.17 6.73
N GLY A 65 7.93 8.89 6.65
CA GLY A 65 6.99 7.77 6.72
C GLY A 65 6.28 7.67 8.08
N ILE A 66 7.03 7.84 9.17
CA ILE A 66 6.47 7.88 10.53
C ILE A 66 5.56 9.12 10.70
N ALA A 67 5.99 10.28 10.23
CA ALA A 67 5.17 11.49 10.22
C ALA A 67 3.89 11.30 9.39
N GLY A 68 3.98 10.64 8.23
CA GLY A 68 2.84 10.26 7.41
C GLY A 68 1.85 9.35 8.16
N ALA A 69 2.35 8.37 8.91
CA ALA A 69 1.51 7.51 9.75
C ALA A 69 0.81 8.30 10.87
N ALA A 70 1.53 9.19 11.55
CA ALA A 70 0.97 10.06 12.58
C ALA A 70 -0.13 10.98 12.02
N VAL A 71 0.08 11.57 10.84
CA VAL A 71 -0.93 12.39 10.14
C VAL A 71 -2.13 11.53 9.74
N THR A 72 -1.92 10.30 9.27
CA THR A 72 -3.02 9.41 8.90
C THR A 72 -3.91 9.11 10.11
N VAL A 73 -3.31 8.68 11.22
CA VAL A 73 -4.06 8.32 12.43
C VAL A 73 -4.66 9.54 13.11
N GLY A 74 -3.84 10.54 13.41
CA GLY A 74 -4.26 11.76 14.12
C GLY A 74 -5.23 12.60 13.30
N GLY A 75 -4.94 12.83 12.02
CA GLY A 75 -5.79 13.60 11.12
C GLY A 75 -7.14 12.91 10.86
N THR A 76 -7.15 11.60 10.69
CA THR A 76 -8.40 10.83 10.53
C THR A 76 -9.23 10.89 11.80
N ALA A 77 -8.63 10.67 12.98
CA ALA A 77 -9.33 10.74 14.26
C ALA A 77 -9.92 12.13 14.50
N TRP A 78 -9.12 13.18 14.35
CA TRP A 78 -9.56 14.57 14.53
C TRP A 78 -10.71 14.94 13.59
N LEU A 79 -10.57 14.64 12.28
CA LEU A 79 -11.58 14.99 11.28
C LEU A 79 -12.87 14.16 11.45
N SER A 80 -12.74 12.90 11.88
CA SER A 80 -13.89 12.04 12.16
C SER A 80 -14.69 12.51 13.38
N GLN A 81 -14.01 12.98 14.43
CA GLN A 81 -14.66 13.57 15.58
C GLN A 81 -15.44 14.85 15.21
N GLN A 82 -14.85 15.73 14.37
CA GLN A 82 -15.53 16.95 13.92
C GLN A 82 -16.75 16.68 13.05
N ARG A 83 -16.69 15.64 12.21
CA ARG A 83 -17.78 15.32 11.26
C ARG A 83 -18.83 14.37 11.84
N GLY A 84 -18.60 13.79 13.01
CA GLY A 84 -19.47 12.74 13.58
C GLY A 84 -19.56 11.46 12.72
N ALA A 85 -18.67 11.30 11.73
CA ALA A 85 -18.61 10.18 10.80
C ALA A 85 -17.18 9.89 10.38
N LEU A 86 -16.90 8.65 9.96
CA LEU A 86 -15.57 8.24 9.51
C LEU A 86 -15.09 9.08 8.32
N ALA A 87 -14.04 9.86 8.52
CA ALA A 87 -13.43 10.71 7.51
C ALA A 87 -12.29 9.96 6.79
N GLN A 88 -12.48 9.68 5.49
CA GLN A 88 -11.51 8.93 4.69
C GLN A 88 -10.41 9.80 4.05
N THR A 89 -10.37 11.12 4.37
CA THR A 89 -9.52 12.09 3.68
C THR A 89 -8.04 11.74 3.73
N PHE A 90 -7.54 11.28 4.89
CA PHE A 90 -6.13 11.06 5.13
C PHE A 90 -5.64 9.63 4.84
N TYR A 91 -6.51 8.68 4.54
CA TYR A 91 -6.06 7.33 4.18
C TYR A 91 -6.43 6.89 2.76
N ASN A 92 -6.82 7.83 1.92
CA ASN A 92 -6.94 7.57 0.49
C ASN A 92 -5.55 7.43 -0.16
N TYR A 93 -5.43 6.57 -1.15
CA TYR A 93 -4.18 6.29 -1.86
C TYR A 93 -3.53 7.52 -2.52
N ASP A 94 -4.33 8.53 -2.87
CA ASP A 94 -3.90 9.79 -3.46
C ASP A 94 -3.56 10.88 -2.42
N SER A 95 -3.43 10.52 -1.15
CA SER A 95 -3.00 11.43 -0.09
C SER A 95 -1.48 11.40 0.09
N PRO A 96 -0.82 12.57 0.28
CA PRO A 96 0.64 12.65 0.37
C PRO A 96 1.22 11.88 1.56
N ASN A 97 0.50 11.80 2.67
CA ASN A 97 0.90 11.00 3.83
C ASN A 97 0.98 9.50 3.50
N ILE A 98 0.04 8.98 2.70
CA ILE A 98 0.07 7.58 2.23
C ILE A 98 1.23 7.36 1.25
N ALA A 99 1.51 8.32 0.36
CA ALA A 99 2.67 8.25 -0.52
C ALA A 99 3.99 8.20 0.26
N LEU A 100 4.13 9.01 1.32
CA LEU A 100 5.31 8.99 2.20
C LEU A 100 5.45 7.65 2.94
N MET A 101 4.36 7.12 3.49
CA MET A 101 4.36 5.81 4.15
C MET A 101 4.75 4.68 3.17
N SER A 102 4.16 4.66 1.97
CA SER A 102 4.46 3.66 0.95
C SER A 102 5.92 3.73 0.52
N THR A 103 6.47 4.94 0.36
CA THR A 103 7.88 5.17 0.06
C THR A 103 8.78 4.62 1.17
N ALA A 104 8.46 4.91 2.43
CA ALA A 104 9.23 4.44 3.58
C ALA A 104 9.21 2.91 3.69
N VAL A 105 8.05 2.28 3.47
CA VAL A 105 7.94 0.82 3.45
C VAL A 105 8.76 0.22 2.31
N PHE A 106 8.70 0.79 1.10
CA PHE A 106 9.51 0.31 -0.03
C PHE A 106 11.02 0.39 0.28
N VAL A 107 11.48 1.53 0.81
CA VAL A 107 12.89 1.75 1.18
C VAL A 107 13.32 0.81 2.30
N LEU A 108 12.45 0.54 3.28
CA LEU A 108 12.69 -0.41 4.36
C LEU A 108 12.91 -1.84 3.81
N PHE A 109 12.04 -2.31 2.91
CA PHE A 109 12.22 -3.61 2.27
C PHE A 109 13.49 -3.66 1.44
N ARG A 110 13.81 -2.60 0.70
CA ARG A 110 14.99 -2.55 -0.15
C ARG A 110 16.29 -2.59 0.65
N TYR A 111 16.41 -1.77 1.71
CA TYR A 111 17.70 -1.54 2.38
C TYR A 111 17.84 -2.24 3.73
N LEU A 112 16.79 -2.27 4.55
CA LEU A 112 16.86 -2.88 5.88
C LEU A 112 16.61 -4.38 5.83
N LEU A 113 15.60 -4.82 5.09
CA LEU A 113 15.26 -6.24 4.97
C LEU A 113 16.06 -6.97 3.88
N GLY A 114 16.89 -6.25 3.13
CA GLY A 114 17.84 -6.82 2.20
C GLY A 114 17.21 -7.57 1.02
N VAL A 115 16.10 -7.06 0.49
CA VAL A 115 15.44 -7.61 -0.71
C VAL A 115 16.19 -7.20 -1.98
N SER A 116 17.08 -6.20 -1.90
CA SER A 116 17.90 -5.74 -3.03
C SER A 116 19.21 -6.53 -3.13
N ASP A 117 19.63 -6.82 -4.37
CA ASP A 117 20.88 -7.55 -4.66
C ASP A 117 22.15 -6.81 -4.18
N GLU A 118 22.08 -5.48 -3.99
CA GLU A 118 23.21 -4.65 -3.58
C GLU A 118 23.67 -4.86 -2.13
N ARG A 119 22.76 -5.17 -1.21
CA ARG A 119 23.08 -5.32 0.23
C ARG A 119 22.85 -6.73 0.79
N SER A 120 22.13 -7.56 0.09
CA SER A 120 21.81 -8.92 0.53
C SER A 120 22.24 -9.95 -0.52
N ARG A 121 23.29 -10.72 -0.20
CA ARG A 121 23.65 -11.91 -0.96
C ARG A 121 22.61 -13.05 -0.84
N ARG A 122 21.65 -12.94 0.07
CA ARG A 122 20.57 -13.90 0.28
C ARG A 122 19.24 -13.25 -0.11
N GLN A 123 18.66 -13.70 -1.19
CA GLN A 123 17.29 -13.37 -1.58
C GLN A 123 16.29 -14.05 -0.65
N ARG A 124 16.15 -13.53 0.58
CA ARG A 124 15.32 -14.15 1.64
C ARG A 124 13.84 -14.26 1.25
N PHE A 125 13.37 -13.40 0.37
CA PHE A 125 11.96 -13.32 -0.02
C PHE A 125 11.69 -13.81 -1.45
N SER A 126 12.71 -14.32 -2.17
CA SER A 126 12.52 -14.76 -3.56
C SER A 126 11.49 -15.88 -3.71
N GLY A 127 11.42 -16.78 -2.75
CA GLY A 127 10.43 -17.86 -2.74
C GLY A 127 8.99 -17.35 -2.61
N VAL A 128 8.75 -16.37 -1.73
CA VAL A 128 7.43 -15.75 -1.56
C VAL A 128 7.10 -14.85 -2.75
N ALA A 129 8.08 -14.13 -3.28
CA ALA A 129 7.90 -13.27 -4.46
C ALA A 129 7.44 -14.08 -5.69
N LYS A 130 8.00 -15.27 -5.90
CA LYS A 130 7.61 -16.15 -7.01
C LYS A 130 6.15 -16.57 -6.97
N VAL A 131 5.58 -16.78 -5.79
CA VAL A 131 4.18 -17.22 -5.63
C VAL A 131 3.25 -16.07 -5.23
N SER A 132 3.74 -14.82 -5.23
CA SER A 132 2.96 -13.65 -4.78
C SER A 132 1.71 -13.41 -5.62
N PHE A 133 1.77 -13.65 -6.93
CA PHE A 133 0.62 -13.57 -7.81
C PHE A 133 -0.43 -14.64 -7.47
N GLY A 134 0.01 -15.86 -7.19
CA GLY A 134 -0.86 -16.93 -6.71
C GLY A 134 -1.53 -16.59 -5.38
N ILE A 135 -0.78 -16.02 -4.42
CA ILE A 135 -1.34 -15.54 -3.15
C ILE A 135 -2.43 -14.50 -3.41
N TYR A 136 -2.17 -13.53 -4.29
CA TYR A 136 -3.12 -12.50 -4.66
C TYR A 136 -4.42 -13.07 -5.25
N LEU A 137 -4.34 -14.09 -6.10
CA LEU A 137 -5.53 -14.72 -6.67
C LEU A 137 -6.35 -15.52 -5.64
N VAL A 138 -5.66 -16.23 -4.75
CA VAL A 138 -6.31 -17.21 -3.85
C VAL A 138 -6.79 -16.57 -2.54
N HIS A 139 -6.25 -15.42 -2.10
CA HIS A 139 -6.61 -14.83 -0.81
C HIS A 139 -8.10 -14.48 -0.67
N VAL A 140 -8.75 -14.06 -1.77
CA VAL A 140 -10.18 -13.74 -1.77
C VAL A 140 -11.02 -14.97 -1.45
N PHE A 141 -10.62 -16.15 -1.96
CA PHE A 141 -11.28 -17.41 -1.64
C PHE A 141 -11.25 -17.70 -0.13
N PHE A 142 -10.10 -17.53 0.53
CA PHE A 142 -9.99 -17.73 1.96
C PHE A 142 -10.77 -16.69 2.78
N LEU A 143 -10.83 -15.45 2.31
CA LEU A 143 -11.68 -14.42 2.94
C LEU A 143 -13.16 -14.79 2.87
N MET A 144 -13.64 -15.28 1.72
CA MET A 144 -15.02 -15.75 1.57
C MET A 144 -15.29 -16.97 2.43
N LEU A 145 -14.34 -17.90 2.50
CA LEU A 145 -14.44 -19.10 3.33
C LEU A 145 -14.60 -18.72 4.81
N LEU A 146 -13.75 -17.85 5.35
CA LEU A 146 -13.84 -17.37 6.72
C LEU A 146 -15.18 -16.67 6.99
N ARG A 147 -15.65 -15.85 6.06
CA ARG A 147 -16.95 -15.18 6.17
C ARG A 147 -18.10 -16.19 6.23
N ASN A 148 -18.06 -17.27 5.45
CA ASN A 148 -19.09 -18.33 5.50
C ASN A 148 -19.11 -19.07 6.84
N PHE A 149 -17.97 -19.17 7.53
CA PHE A 149 -17.88 -19.68 8.91
C PHE A 149 -18.24 -18.64 9.97
N GLY A 150 -18.73 -17.46 9.58
CA GLY A 150 -19.09 -16.38 10.51
C GLY A 150 -17.89 -15.67 11.14
N ILE A 151 -16.66 -15.96 10.67
CA ILE A 151 -15.43 -15.33 11.16
C ILE A 151 -15.19 -14.04 10.38
N THR A 152 -15.32 -12.90 11.04
CA THR A 152 -15.13 -11.57 10.47
C THR A 152 -14.15 -10.76 11.30
N ALA A 153 -13.71 -9.63 10.78
CA ALA A 153 -12.84 -8.71 11.52
C ALA A 153 -13.50 -8.16 12.82
N LEU A 154 -14.82 -8.30 12.96
CA LEU A 154 -15.59 -7.87 14.13
C LEU A 154 -15.84 -9.00 15.13
N SER A 155 -15.44 -10.25 14.85
CA SER A 155 -15.62 -11.39 15.75
C SER A 155 -14.82 -11.27 17.06
N PHE A 156 -13.74 -10.48 17.04
CA PHE A 156 -12.88 -10.18 18.19
C PHE A 156 -12.55 -8.66 18.18
N PRO A 157 -11.92 -8.13 19.23
CA PRO A 157 -11.43 -6.74 19.21
C PRO A 157 -10.58 -6.48 17.95
N PRO A 158 -10.89 -5.45 17.14
CA PRO A 158 -10.29 -5.23 15.83
C PRO A 158 -8.75 -5.17 15.83
N VAL A 159 -8.15 -4.71 16.92
CA VAL A 159 -6.70 -4.63 17.12
C VAL A 159 -6.02 -6.01 17.05
N LEU A 160 -6.69 -7.06 17.51
CA LEU A 160 -6.20 -8.44 17.45
C LEU A 160 -6.75 -9.19 16.23
N SER A 161 -8.02 -8.96 15.92
CA SER A 161 -8.72 -9.67 14.86
C SER A 161 -8.07 -9.41 13.49
N VAL A 162 -7.78 -8.14 13.16
CA VAL A 162 -7.21 -7.78 11.86
C VAL A 162 -5.84 -8.41 11.64
N PRO A 163 -4.85 -8.29 12.55
CA PRO A 163 -3.55 -8.94 12.36
C PRO A 163 -3.64 -10.47 12.28
N VAL A 164 -4.44 -11.09 13.15
CA VAL A 164 -4.56 -12.56 13.20
C VAL A 164 -5.22 -13.09 11.92
N LEU A 165 -6.33 -12.51 11.49
CA LEU A 165 -7.01 -12.93 10.26
C LEU A 165 -6.16 -12.66 9.01
N THR A 166 -5.46 -11.53 8.99
CA THR A 166 -4.53 -11.22 7.88
C THR A 166 -3.41 -12.25 7.79
N ALA A 167 -2.80 -12.60 8.94
CA ALA A 167 -1.75 -13.62 8.98
C ALA A 167 -2.31 -15.00 8.57
N ALA A 168 -3.49 -15.40 9.07
CA ALA A 168 -4.11 -16.66 8.74
C ALA A 168 -4.43 -16.77 7.24
N VAL A 169 -5.07 -15.75 6.65
CA VAL A 169 -5.38 -15.70 5.22
C VAL A 169 -4.09 -15.70 4.39
N PHE A 170 -3.09 -14.93 4.79
CA PHE A 170 -1.81 -14.89 4.09
C PHE A 170 -1.12 -16.25 4.09
N LEU A 171 -1.01 -16.91 5.24
CA LEU A 171 -0.36 -18.22 5.34
C LEU A 171 -1.12 -19.31 4.60
N ALA A 172 -2.46 -19.32 4.68
CA ALA A 172 -3.28 -20.25 3.93
C ALA A 172 -3.13 -20.03 2.42
N SER A 173 -3.14 -18.78 1.97
CA SER A 173 -2.95 -18.41 0.56
C SER A 173 -1.55 -18.76 0.06
N LEU A 174 -0.53 -18.55 0.89
CA LEU A 174 0.85 -18.92 0.58
C LEU A 174 0.99 -20.43 0.40
N ALA A 175 0.43 -21.21 1.33
CA ALA A 175 0.44 -22.67 1.24
C ALA A 175 -0.29 -23.18 -0.01
N ALA A 176 -1.47 -22.64 -0.30
CA ALA A 176 -2.24 -22.99 -1.48
C ALA A 176 -1.52 -22.60 -2.78
N ALA A 177 -0.97 -21.37 -2.87
CA ALA A 177 -0.22 -20.90 -4.03
C ALA A 177 1.05 -21.75 -4.25
N TRP A 178 1.75 -22.12 -3.17
CA TRP A 178 2.90 -22.99 -3.24
C TRP A 178 2.54 -24.40 -3.71
N LEU A 179 1.44 -24.97 -3.25
CA LEU A 179 0.95 -26.27 -3.73
C LEU A 179 0.57 -26.21 -5.21
N LEU A 180 -0.18 -25.17 -5.61
CA LEU A 180 -0.58 -24.96 -6.99
C LEU A 180 0.62 -24.72 -7.93
N SER A 181 1.68 -24.09 -7.46
CA SER A 181 2.91 -23.88 -8.24
C SER A 181 3.62 -25.20 -8.61
N LYS A 182 3.37 -26.29 -7.89
CA LYS A 182 3.90 -27.62 -8.20
C LYS A 182 3.12 -28.35 -9.29
N VAL A 183 1.92 -27.91 -9.62
CA VAL A 183 1.10 -28.50 -10.69
C VAL A 183 1.60 -27.98 -12.03
N PRO A 184 2.10 -28.83 -12.94
CA PRO A 184 2.82 -28.39 -14.15
C PRO A 184 2.00 -27.51 -15.10
N PHE A 185 0.68 -27.63 -15.09
CA PHE A 185 -0.21 -26.80 -15.90
C PHE A 185 -0.50 -25.43 -15.27
N VAL A 186 -0.65 -25.38 -13.96
CA VAL A 186 -1.07 -24.18 -13.21
C VAL A 186 0.15 -23.35 -12.76
N GLY A 187 1.23 -24.03 -12.39
CA GLY A 187 2.45 -23.40 -11.91
C GLY A 187 3.06 -22.41 -12.90
N LYS A 188 2.99 -22.70 -14.21
CA LYS A 188 3.49 -21.79 -15.26
C LYS A 188 2.79 -20.41 -15.29
N TYR A 189 1.55 -20.32 -14.79
CA TYR A 189 0.76 -19.08 -14.78
C TYR A 189 0.73 -18.39 -13.42
N LEU A 190 1.24 -19.05 -12.36
CA LEU A 190 1.21 -18.54 -10.98
C LEU A 190 2.59 -18.07 -10.47
N THR A 191 3.65 -18.37 -11.22
CA THR A 191 5.05 -17.96 -10.92
C THR A 191 5.58 -17.00 -12.05
#